data_782bc6aa225f70b880a6fb1ea519ca86
#
_entry.id   782bc6aa225f70b880a6fb1ea519ca86
#
_cell.length_a   1.000
_cell.length_b   1.000
_cell.length_c   1.000
_cell.angle_alpha   90.00
_cell.angle_beta   90.00
_cell.angle_gamma   90.00
#
_symmetry.space_group_name_H-M   'P 1'
#
loop_
_entity.id
_entity.type
_entity.pdbx_description
1 polymer ?
#
loop_
_entity_poly.entity_id
_entity_poly.type
_entity_poly.pdbx_seq_one_letter_code
_entity_poly.pdbx_strand_id
1 'polypeptide(L)'
;SGLFALFAGGDILISIWVDKLFDGNSSDGLFQAAQTAEQAIGHTLTIWFFLDLSFIKLGIGFSIATIVQNLRITGRLSLSSYASAGLSEAQYELDRYEEPWFSRMFTKFLFTGILLLGFFFLLTIWWDINLVFLRNAEFDGRTTEFAYEAYLMIERVLGAVVFGGKFLGEAFLILGILTGLATIIWILSRQA
;
A
#
# COMPACT_ATOMS: atom_id res chain seq x y z
N SER A 1 4.66 6.17 12.17
CA SER A 1 4.05 5.31 13.17
C SER A 1 5.07 4.76 14.16
N GLY A 2 4.61 4.35 15.36
CA GLY A 2 5.50 3.81 16.39
C GLY A 2 6.22 2.53 15.99
N LEU A 3 5.59 1.70 15.14
CA LEU A 3 6.18 0.47 14.61
C LEU A 3 7.35 0.76 13.68
N PHE A 4 7.23 1.72 12.78
CA PHE A 4 8.32 2.13 11.91
C PHE A 4 9.52 2.65 12.73
N ALA A 5 9.27 3.50 13.74
CA ALA A 5 10.32 4.02 14.61
C ALA A 5 11.03 2.92 15.42
N LEU A 6 10.29 1.90 15.88
CA LEU A 6 10.83 0.74 16.59
C LEU A 6 11.74 -0.10 15.68
N PHE A 7 11.31 -0.38 14.45
CA PHE A 7 12.10 -1.14 13.49
C PHE A 7 13.31 -0.35 12.99
N ALA A 8 13.16 0.94 12.68
CA ALA A 8 14.27 1.80 12.28
C ALA A 8 15.32 1.96 13.41
N GLY A 9 14.86 2.11 14.66
CA GLY A 9 15.73 2.14 15.81
C GLY A 9 16.45 0.81 16.04
N GLY A 10 15.75 -0.32 15.80
CA GLY A 10 16.32 -1.66 15.86
C GLY A 10 17.41 -1.89 14.81
N ASP A 11 17.19 -1.46 13.58
CA ASP A 11 18.14 -1.54 12.47
C ASP A 11 19.43 -0.79 12.78
N ILE A 12 19.32 0.45 13.25
CA ILE A 12 20.48 1.28 13.67
C ILE A 12 21.24 0.61 14.82
N LEU A 13 20.55 0.07 15.81
CA LEU A 13 21.18 -0.61 16.95
C LEU A 13 21.89 -1.89 16.53
N ILE A 14 21.32 -2.68 15.62
CA ILE A 14 21.94 -3.89 15.11
C ILE A 14 23.17 -3.54 14.29
N SER A 15 23.13 -2.55 13.42
CA SER A 15 24.25 -2.07 12.63
C SER A 15 25.43 -1.63 13.54
N ILE A 16 25.17 -0.81 14.56
CA ILE A 16 26.17 -0.41 15.53
C ILE A 16 26.75 -1.62 16.30
N TRP A 17 25.91 -2.61 16.59
CA TRP A 17 26.31 -3.80 17.33
C TRP A 17 27.20 -4.71 16.50
N VAL A 18 26.84 -4.92 15.23
CA VAL A 18 27.63 -5.67 14.26
C VAL A 18 29.03 -5.05 14.10
N ASP A 19 29.09 -3.75 13.89
CA ASP A 19 30.37 -3.03 13.72
C ASP A 19 31.26 -3.11 14.96
N LYS A 20 30.68 -2.98 16.17
CA LYS A 20 31.45 -2.96 17.42
C LYS A 20 31.88 -4.33 17.93
N LEU A 21 31.04 -5.37 17.74
CA LEU A 21 31.33 -6.71 18.25
C LEU A 21 32.29 -7.49 17.39
N PHE A 22 32.24 -7.27 16.09
CA PHE A 22 32.97 -8.12 15.16
C PHE A 22 34.23 -7.46 14.58
N ASP A 23 34.46 -6.15 14.85
CA ASP A 23 35.69 -5.41 14.54
C ASP A 23 36.33 -5.80 13.19
N GLY A 24 35.50 -5.95 12.17
CA GLY A 24 35.91 -6.28 10.80
C GLY A 24 36.29 -7.73 10.52
N ASN A 25 36.06 -8.67 11.46
CA ASN A 25 36.32 -10.08 11.21
C ASN A 25 35.18 -10.76 10.43
N SER A 26 35.22 -10.60 9.09
CA SER A 26 34.19 -11.10 8.18
C SER A 26 34.12 -12.63 8.05
N SER A 27 35.07 -13.37 8.64
CA SER A 27 35.10 -14.84 8.60
C SER A 27 34.32 -15.51 9.73
N ASP A 28 33.81 -14.75 10.70
CA ASP A 28 33.02 -15.30 11.79
C ASP A 28 31.58 -15.57 11.33
N GLY A 29 31.09 -16.80 11.56
CA GLY A 29 29.71 -17.18 11.24
C GLY A 29 28.65 -16.35 11.95
N LEU A 30 28.96 -15.83 13.16
CA LEU A 30 28.08 -14.91 13.87
C LEU A 30 28.00 -13.53 13.20
N PHE A 31 29.11 -13.03 12.67
CA PHE A 31 29.15 -11.80 11.90
C PHE A 31 28.27 -11.92 10.64
N GLN A 32 28.40 -13.01 9.91
CA GLN A 32 27.61 -13.28 8.71
C GLN A 32 26.11 -13.39 9.02
N ALA A 33 25.75 -14.06 10.11
CA ALA A 33 24.35 -14.15 10.57
C ALA A 33 23.79 -12.78 10.96
N ALA A 34 24.57 -11.96 11.66
CA ALA A 34 24.17 -10.62 12.06
C ALA A 34 24.01 -9.69 10.86
N GLN A 35 24.90 -9.77 9.87
CA GLN A 35 24.81 -8.99 8.64
C GLN A 35 23.60 -9.39 7.78
N THR A 36 23.29 -10.69 7.74
CA THR A 36 22.06 -11.18 7.06
C THR A 36 20.80 -10.64 7.74
N ALA A 37 20.78 -10.64 9.08
CA ALA A 37 19.67 -10.10 9.86
C ALA A 37 19.50 -8.59 9.64
N GLU A 38 20.59 -7.82 9.61
CA GLU A 38 20.58 -6.38 9.31
C GLU A 38 19.97 -6.10 7.94
N GLN A 39 20.40 -6.82 6.91
CA GLN A 39 19.85 -6.65 5.56
C GLN A 39 18.36 -7.02 5.48
N ALA A 40 17.93 -8.11 6.12
CA ALA A 40 16.54 -8.51 6.18
C ALA A 40 15.68 -7.45 6.88
N ILE A 41 16.17 -6.85 7.96
CA ILE A 41 15.49 -5.77 8.68
C ILE A 41 15.40 -4.51 7.81
N GLY A 42 16.47 -4.13 7.12
CA GLY A 42 16.47 -2.98 6.21
C GLY A 42 15.45 -3.12 5.09
N HIS A 43 15.32 -4.30 4.49
CA HIS A 43 14.27 -4.61 3.52
C HIS A 43 12.86 -4.52 4.14
N THR A 44 12.69 -5.08 5.33
CA THR A 44 11.42 -5.06 6.07
C THR A 44 11.00 -3.63 6.42
N LEU A 45 11.93 -2.74 6.77
CA LEU A 45 11.65 -1.33 7.03
C LEU A 45 11.01 -0.62 5.85
N THR A 46 11.52 -0.85 4.65
CA THR A 46 10.94 -0.27 3.42
C THR A 46 9.50 -0.71 3.23
N ILE A 47 9.18 -1.97 3.54
CA ILE A 47 7.82 -2.51 3.48
C ILE A 47 6.90 -1.81 4.48
N TRP A 48 7.33 -1.65 5.72
CA TRP A 48 6.56 -0.99 6.77
C TRP A 48 6.28 0.48 6.43
N PHE A 49 7.26 1.18 5.86
CA PHE A 49 7.07 2.55 5.40
C PHE A 49 5.97 2.66 4.32
N PHE A 50 5.98 1.77 3.33
CA PHE A 50 4.94 1.73 2.31
C PHE A 50 3.57 1.36 2.89
N LEU A 51 3.52 0.44 3.86
CA LEU A 51 2.27 0.08 4.54
C LEU A 51 1.70 1.26 5.33
N ASP A 52 2.52 1.96 6.11
CA ASP A 52 2.08 3.12 6.88
C ASP A 52 1.48 4.20 5.98
N LEU A 53 2.16 4.54 4.88
CA LEU A 53 1.65 5.48 3.88
C LEU A 53 0.34 4.99 3.23
N SER A 54 0.25 3.71 2.96
CA SER A 54 -0.95 3.10 2.38
C SER A 54 -2.12 3.10 3.36
N PHE A 55 -1.88 2.85 4.65
CA PHE A 55 -2.93 2.94 5.68
C PHE A 55 -3.46 4.36 5.85
N ILE A 56 -2.58 5.39 5.78
CA ILE A 56 -3.02 6.78 5.81
C ILE A 56 -3.92 7.09 4.61
N LYS A 57 -3.51 6.72 3.41
CA LYS A 57 -4.30 6.90 2.18
C LYS A 57 -5.63 6.15 2.24
N LEU A 58 -5.62 4.93 2.78
CA LEU A 58 -6.84 4.15 3.03
C LEU A 58 -7.78 4.85 3.99
N GLY A 59 -7.29 5.37 5.11
CA GLY A 59 -8.08 6.14 6.07
C GLY A 59 -8.74 7.34 5.41
N ILE A 60 -8.00 8.09 4.58
CA ILE A 60 -8.54 9.20 3.78
C ILE A 60 -9.62 8.68 2.81
N GLY A 61 -9.35 7.59 2.10
CA GLY A 61 -10.29 6.99 1.16
C GLY A 61 -11.61 6.56 1.82
N PHE A 62 -11.55 5.92 2.98
CA PHE A 62 -12.75 5.54 3.75
C PHE A 62 -13.50 6.76 4.29
N SER A 63 -12.79 7.80 4.73
CA SER A 63 -13.42 9.06 5.16
C SER A 63 -14.19 9.71 4.01
N ILE A 64 -13.59 9.78 2.83
CA ILE A 64 -14.24 10.27 1.61
C ILE A 64 -15.45 9.41 1.25
N ALA A 65 -15.34 8.08 1.33
CA ALA A 65 -16.45 7.18 1.05
C ALA A 65 -17.65 7.44 1.98
N THR A 66 -17.37 7.65 3.27
CA THR A 66 -18.40 7.99 4.26
C THR A 66 -19.07 9.33 3.95
N ILE A 67 -18.27 10.34 3.59
CA ILE A 67 -18.81 11.67 3.21
C ILE A 67 -19.67 11.55 1.95
N VAL A 68 -19.21 10.89 0.91
CA VAL A 68 -19.97 10.68 -0.33
C VAL A 68 -21.29 9.96 -0.05
N GLN A 69 -21.25 8.92 0.77
CA GLN A 69 -22.47 8.18 1.12
C GLN A 69 -23.48 9.05 1.88
N ASN A 70 -23.01 9.81 2.87
CA ASN A 70 -23.87 10.72 3.63
C ASN A 70 -24.48 11.81 2.74
N LEU A 71 -23.67 12.42 1.87
CA LEU A 71 -24.16 13.43 0.93
C LEU A 71 -25.21 12.88 -0.04
N ARG A 72 -25.02 11.65 -0.53
CA ARG A 72 -26.01 10.98 -1.38
C ARG A 72 -27.34 10.75 -0.65
N ILE A 73 -27.28 10.26 0.59
CA ILE A 73 -28.47 10.02 1.41
C ILE A 73 -29.19 11.35 1.67
N THR A 74 -28.48 12.38 2.12
CA THR A 74 -29.05 13.69 2.42
C THR A 74 -29.65 14.35 1.18
N GLY A 75 -28.93 14.27 0.03
CA GLY A 75 -29.42 14.81 -1.23
C GLY A 75 -30.71 14.13 -1.71
N ARG A 76 -30.78 12.81 -1.62
CA ARG A 76 -31.99 12.06 -1.97
C ARG A 76 -33.16 12.37 -1.01
N LEU A 77 -32.91 12.48 0.29
CA LEU A 77 -33.93 12.81 1.27
C LEU A 77 -34.46 14.20 1.06
N SER A 78 -33.62 15.19 0.77
CA SER A 78 -34.07 16.55 0.51
C SER A 78 -34.92 16.62 -0.78
N LEU A 79 -34.45 16.01 -1.88
CA LEU A 79 -35.20 15.95 -3.14
C LEU A 79 -36.57 15.24 -2.97
N SER A 80 -36.58 14.11 -2.24
CA SER A 80 -37.84 13.41 -1.96
C SER A 80 -38.83 14.24 -1.10
N SER A 81 -38.30 15.03 -0.18
CA SER A 81 -39.12 15.97 0.63
C SER A 81 -39.73 17.06 -0.22
N TYR A 82 -38.98 17.66 -1.12
CA TYR A 82 -39.48 18.68 -2.07
C TYR A 82 -40.48 18.09 -3.07
N ALA A 83 -40.18 16.88 -3.60
CA ALA A 83 -41.12 16.19 -4.48
C ALA A 83 -42.46 15.86 -3.79
N SER A 84 -42.42 15.44 -2.53
CA SER A 84 -43.63 15.19 -1.73
C SER A 84 -44.40 16.47 -1.41
N ALA A 85 -43.75 17.63 -1.41
CA ALA A 85 -44.39 18.94 -1.28
C ALA A 85 -45.03 19.45 -2.60
N GLY A 86 -45.02 18.66 -3.66
CA GLY A 86 -45.66 18.98 -4.94
C GLY A 86 -44.84 19.84 -5.89
N LEU A 87 -43.53 19.96 -5.66
CA LEU A 87 -42.64 20.67 -6.57
C LEU A 87 -42.24 19.75 -7.73
N SER A 88 -42.85 19.98 -8.90
CA SER A 88 -42.65 19.15 -10.10
C SER A 88 -41.16 19.12 -10.60
N GLU A 89 -40.46 20.24 -10.39
CA GLU A 89 -39.04 20.31 -10.71
C GLU A 89 -38.18 19.36 -9.86
N ALA A 90 -38.50 19.21 -8.57
CA ALA A 90 -37.79 18.29 -7.68
C ALA A 90 -38.02 16.81 -8.07
N GLN A 91 -39.22 16.47 -8.55
CA GLN A 91 -39.53 15.14 -9.07
C GLN A 91 -38.72 14.85 -10.35
N TYR A 92 -38.65 15.82 -11.24
CA TYR A 92 -37.87 15.69 -12.47
C TYR A 92 -36.37 15.55 -12.19
N GLU A 93 -35.82 16.29 -11.25
CA GLU A 93 -34.42 16.18 -10.80
C GLU A 93 -34.15 14.81 -10.13
N LEU A 94 -35.10 14.28 -9.35
CA LEU A 94 -34.98 12.97 -8.72
C LEU A 94 -34.93 11.84 -9.78
N ASP A 95 -35.79 11.91 -10.79
CA ASP A 95 -35.90 10.94 -11.88
C ASP A 95 -34.65 11.00 -12.80
N ARG A 96 -34.04 12.16 -12.93
CA ARG A 96 -32.85 12.40 -13.74
C ARG A 96 -31.52 12.27 -12.99
N TYR A 97 -31.55 11.84 -11.73
CA TYR A 97 -30.35 11.72 -10.91
C TYR A 97 -29.48 10.56 -11.38
N GLU A 98 -28.71 10.78 -12.46
CA GLU A 98 -27.69 9.86 -12.92
C GLU A 98 -26.37 10.14 -12.23
N GLU A 99 -25.85 9.12 -11.54
CA GLU A 99 -24.53 9.22 -10.95
C GLU A 99 -23.45 9.28 -12.03
N PRO A 100 -22.50 10.23 -11.96
CA PRO A 100 -21.42 10.33 -12.93
C PRO A 100 -20.52 9.08 -12.89
N TRP A 101 -19.90 8.77 -14.01
CA TRP A 101 -19.05 7.58 -14.14
C TRP A 101 -17.93 7.51 -13.10
N PHE A 102 -17.32 8.65 -12.74
CA PHE A 102 -16.25 8.72 -11.75
C PHE A 102 -16.72 8.36 -10.34
N SER A 103 -17.98 8.62 -10.00
CA SER A 103 -18.59 8.19 -8.74
C SER A 103 -18.68 6.66 -8.63
N ARG A 104 -18.91 5.97 -9.74
CA ARG A 104 -18.92 4.51 -9.79
C ARG A 104 -17.49 3.93 -9.77
N MET A 105 -16.52 4.66 -10.34
CA MET A 105 -15.11 4.24 -10.38
C MET A 105 -14.37 4.43 -9.06
N PHE A 106 -14.80 5.36 -8.22
CA PHE A 106 -14.19 5.63 -6.91
C PHE A 106 -13.96 4.36 -6.09
N THR A 107 -15.03 3.61 -5.82
CA THR A 107 -14.95 2.37 -5.03
C THR A 107 -14.10 1.30 -5.71
N LYS A 108 -14.18 1.20 -7.04
CA LYS A 108 -13.38 0.24 -7.81
C LYS A 108 -11.89 0.56 -7.71
N PHE A 109 -11.49 1.80 -7.88
CA PHE A 109 -10.10 2.22 -7.76
C PHE A 109 -9.56 2.01 -6.34
N LEU A 110 -10.33 2.38 -5.32
CA LEU A 110 -9.95 2.17 -3.93
C LEU A 110 -9.72 0.67 -3.65
N PHE A 111 -10.68 -0.18 -4.04
CA PHE A 111 -10.60 -1.62 -3.81
C PHE A 111 -9.46 -2.27 -4.60
N THR A 112 -9.25 -1.89 -5.87
CA THR A 112 -8.14 -2.38 -6.69
C THR A 112 -6.79 -1.99 -6.08
N GLY A 113 -6.67 -0.75 -5.59
CA GLY A 113 -5.46 -0.31 -4.90
C GLY A 113 -5.14 -1.13 -3.66
N ILE A 114 -6.15 -1.43 -2.82
CA ILE A 114 -6.00 -2.28 -1.64
C ILE A 114 -5.55 -3.69 -2.00
N LEU A 115 -6.21 -4.31 -2.99
CA LEU A 115 -5.88 -5.66 -3.44
C LEU A 115 -4.45 -5.75 -3.98
N LEU A 116 -4.05 -4.78 -4.81
CA LEU A 116 -2.70 -4.72 -5.37
C LEU A 116 -1.65 -4.56 -4.26
N LEU A 117 -1.86 -3.63 -3.33
CA LEU A 117 -0.94 -3.43 -2.21
C LEU A 117 -0.83 -4.67 -1.33
N GLY A 118 -1.94 -5.32 -1.01
CA GLY A 118 -1.95 -6.58 -0.26
C GLY A 118 -1.20 -7.70 -0.99
N PHE A 119 -1.42 -7.85 -2.29
CA PHE A 119 -0.74 -8.83 -3.11
C PHE A 119 0.78 -8.57 -3.18
N PHE A 120 1.20 -7.34 -3.44
CA PHE A 120 2.62 -7.00 -3.49
C PHE A 120 3.29 -7.00 -2.12
N PHE A 121 2.54 -6.82 -1.04
CA PHE A 121 3.04 -7.06 0.32
C PHE A 121 3.39 -8.54 0.54
N LEU A 122 2.51 -9.46 0.18
CA LEU A 122 2.78 -10.89 0.27
C LEU A 122 3.96 -11.30 -0.61
N LEU A 123 4.05 -10.76 -1.83
CA LEU A 123 5.22 -10.98 -2.71
C LEU A 123 6.52 -10.45 -2.10
N THR A 124 6.48 -9.37 -1.34
CA THR A 124 7.68 -8.85 -0.67
C THR A 124 8.15 -9.80 0.43
N ILE A 125 7.24 -10.35 1.23
CA ILE A 125 7.60 -11.36 2.23
C ILE A 125 8.27 -12.56 1.56
N TRP A 126 7.74 -13.02 0.45
CA TRP A 126 8.34 -14.11 -0.30
C TRP A 126 9.72 -13.73 -0.87
N TRP A 127 9.89 -12.51 -1.35
CA TRP A 127 11.19 -11.99 -1.80
C TRP A 127 12.22 -11.97 -0.67
N ASP A 128 11.85 -11.49 0.52
CA ASP A 128 12.74 -11.48 1.70
C ASP A 128 13.17 -12.89 2.10
N ILE A 129 12.27 -13.86 2.06
CA ILE A 129 12.59 -15.27 2.32
C ILE A 129 13.63 -15.78 1.31
N ASN A 130 13.44 -15.49 0.01
CA ASN A 130 14.41 -15.89 -1.02
C ASN A 130 15.77 -15.21 -0.83
N LEU A 131 15.80 -13.94 -0.40
CA LEU A 131 17.03 -13.22 -0.12
C LEU A 131 17.84 -13.91 0.99
N VAL A 132 17.18 -14.36 2.06
CA VAL A 132 17.83 -15.10 3.15
C VAL A 132 18.44 -16.40 2.66
N PHE A 133 17.75 -17.16 1.81
CA PHE A 133 18.30 -18.39 1.22
C PHE A 133 19.50 -18.10 0.31
N LEU A 134 19.44 -17.06 -0.50
CA LEU A 134 20.52 -16.62 -1.36
C LEU A 134 21.78 -16.29 -0.55
N ARG A 135 21.63 -15.49 0.51
CA ARG A 135 22.73 -15.10 1.38
C ARG A 135 23.36 -16.28 2.11
N ASN A 136 22.54 -17.20 2.63
CA ASN A 136 23.05 -18.41 3.25
C ASN A 136 23.86 -19.26 2.25
N ALA A 137 23.41 -19.37 0.99
CA ALA A 137 24.17 -20.08 -0.04
C ALA A 137 25.51 -19.38 -0.39
N GLU A 138 25.55 -18.06 -0.39
CA GLU A 138 26.78 -17.28 -0.56
C GLU A 138 27.76 -17.53 0.58
N PHE A 139 27.31 -17.51 1.84
CA PHE A 139 28.16 -17.76 3.00
C PHE A 139 28.70 -19.19 3.06
N ASP A 140 27.90 -20.16 2.65
CA ASP A 140 28.32 -21.56 2.58
C ASP A 140 29.24 -21.86 1.37
N GLY A 141 29.55 -20.87 0.54
CA GLY A 141 30.36 -21.03 -0.67
C GLY A 141 29.69 -21.84 -1.79
N ARG A 142 28.36 -22.03 -1.72
CA ARG A 142 27.55 -22.79 -2.70
C ARG A 142 27.09 -21.96 -3.89
N THR A 143 27.88 -20.97 -4.30
CA THR A 143 27.53 -20.02 -5.37
C THR A 143 27.55 -20.66 -6.77
N THR A 144 28.09 -21.85 -6.92
CA THR A 144 28.11 -22.61 -8.18
C THR A 144 26.94 -23.57 -8.32
N GLU A 145 26.08 -23.68 -7.31
CA GLU A 145 24.95 -24.57 -7.38
C GLU A 145 23.81 -23.96 -8.23
N PHE A 146 23.11 -24.82 -8.97
CA PHE A 146 21.95 -24.41 -9.76
C PHE A 146 20.88 -23.69 -8.92
N ALA A 147 20.72 -24.10 -7.65
CA ALA A 147 19.79 -23.44 -6.72
C ALA A 147 20.16 -21.99 -6.45
N TYR A 148 21.45 -21.67 -6.32
CA TYR A 148 21.92 -20.30 -6.14
C TYR A 148 21.57 -19.41 -7.35
N GLU A 149 21.83 -19.87 -8.56
CA GLU A 149 21.49 -19.12 -9.78
C GLU A 149 19.97 -18.89 -9.90
N ALA A 150 19.17 -19.89 -9.54
CA ALA A 150 17.72 -19.77 -9.52
C ALA A 150 17.23 -18.71 -8.50
N TYR A 151 17.77 -18.70 -7.29
CA TYR A 151 17.45 -17.69 -6.29
C TYR A 151 17.88 -16.29 -6.71
N LEU A 152 19.07 -16.16 -7.33
CA LEU A 152 19.56 -14.87 -7.84
C LEU A 152 18.65 -14.33 -8.95
N MET A 153 18.17 -15.19 -9.84
CA MET A 153 17.24 -14.82 -10.89
C MET A 153 15.89 -14.37 -10.31
N ILE A 154 15.36 -15.12 -9.34
CA ILE A 154 14.12 -14.79 -8.64
C ILE A 154 14.26 -13.44 -7.93
N GLU A 155 15.35 -13.21 -7.22
CA GLU A 155 15.62 -11.95 -6.50
C GLU A 155 15.57 -10.75 -7.45
N ARG A 156 16.26 -10.81 -8.59
CA ARG A 156 16.29 -9.74 -9.58
C ARG A 156 14.92 -9.46 -10.19
N VAL A 157 14.17 -10.50 -10.54
CA VAL A 157 12.84 -10.35 -11.14
C VAL A 157 11.83 -9.85 -10.11
N LEU A 158 11.82 -10.45 -8.91
CA LEU A 158 10.89 -10.05 -7.86
C LEU A 158 11.12 -8.63 -7.40
N GLY A 159 12.37 -8.19 -7.22
CA GLY A 159 12.68 -6.83 -6.83
C GLY A 159 12.04 -5.80 -7.76
N ALA A 160 12.20 -5.97 -9.07
CA ALA A 160 11.61 -5.08 -10.06
C ALA A 160 10.07 -5.12 -10.06
N VAL A 161 9.48 -6.32 -10.00
CA VAL A 161 8.02 -6.53 -10.04
C VAL A 161 7.36 -5.99 -8.77
N VAL A 162 7.92 -6.29 -7.61
CA VAL A 162 7.39 -5.83 -6.32
C VAL A 162 7.44 -4.31 -6.22
N PHE A 163 8.57 -3.71 -6.62
CA PHE A 163 8.72 -2.25 -6.56
C PHE A 163 7.71 -1.55 -7.49
N GLY A 164 7.65 -1.95 -8.76
CA GLY A 164 6.69 -1.40 -9.72
C GLY A 164 5.23 -1.63 -9.31
N GLY A 165 4.93 -2.79 -8.78
CA GLY A 165 3.58 -3.15 -8.35
C GLY A 165 3.08 -2.36 -7.14
N LYS A 166 3.95 -2.06 -6.17
CA LYS A 166 3.61 -1.18 -5.04
C LYS A 166 3.20 0.21 -5.52
N PHE A 167 3.98 0.81 -6.42
CA PHE A 167 3.63 2.10 -7.01
C PHE A 167 2.30 2.06 -7.77
N LEU A 168 2.04 0.96 -8.48
CA LEU A 168 0.77 0.80 -9.18
C LEU A 168 -0.40 0.75 -8.18
N GLY A 169 -0.29 -0.02 -7.10
CA GLY A 169 -1.30 -0.07 -6.04
C GLY A 169 -1.55 1.31 -5.41
N GLU A 170 -0.48 2.06 -5.12
CA GLU A 170 -0.59 3.42 -4.61
C GLU A 170 -1.25 4.38 -5.61
N ALA A 171 -0.93 4.28 -6.89
CA ALA A 171 -1.56 5.09 -7.93
C ALA A 171 -3.07 4.86 -7.98
N PHE A 172 -3.52 3.61 -7.86
CA PHE A 172 -4.95 3.30 -7.78
C PHE A 172 -5.61 3.87 -6.52
N LEU A 173 -4.94 3.87 -5.36
CA LEU A 173 -5.48 4.52 -4.15
C LEU A 173 -5.63 6.03 -4.35
N ILE A 174 -4.63 6.68 -4.94
CA ILE A 174 -4.68 8.12 -5.23
C ILE A 174 -5.81 8.43 -6.23
N LEU A 175 -5.95 7.64 -7.29
CA LEU A 175 -7.06 7.77 -8.23
C LEU A 175 -8.42 7.59 -7.55
N GLY A 176 -8.51 6.64 -6.63
CA GLY A 176 -9.69 6.49 -5.77
C GLY A 176 -9.99 7.77 -5.00
N ILE A 177 -9.03 8.31 -4.28
CA ILE A 177 -9.18 9.55 -3.52
C ILE A 177 -9.64 10.71 -4.42
N LEU A 178 -8.97 10.91 -5.57
CA LEU A 178 -9.28 11.99 -6.50
C LEU A 178 -10.70 11.86 -7.09
N THR A 179 -11.11 10.65 -7.48
CA THR A 179 -12.46 10.41 -8.00
C THR A 179 -13.52 10.56 -6.92
N GLY A 180 -13.20 10.23 -5.66
CA GLY A 180 -14.06 10.49 -4.50
C GLY A 180 -14.25 11.98 -4.24
N LEU A 181 -13.17 12.77 -4.25
CA LEU A 181 -13.25 14.23 -4.12
C LEU A 181 -14.05 14.88 -5.25
N ALA A 182 -13.82 14.45 -6.49
CA ALA A 182 -14.60 14.91 -7.64
C ALA A 182 -16.10 14.61 -7.46
N THR A 183 -16.44 13.46 -6.88
CA THR A 183 -17.83 13.10 -6.56
C THR A 183 -18.45 14.04 -5.52
N ILE A 184 -17.70 14.38 -4.48
CA ILE A 184 -18.16 15.35 -3.45
C ILE A 184 -18.45 16.70 -4.10
N ILE A 185 -17.51 17.24 -4.88
CA ILE A 185 -17.67 18.52 -5.56
C ILE A 185 -18.89 18.49 -6.48
N TRP A 186 -19.07 17.42 -7.23
CA TRP A 186 -20.21 17.26 -8.13
C TRP A 186 -21.55 17.25 -7.37
N ILE A 187 -21.64 16.53 -6.24
CA ILE A 187 -22.86 16.50 -5.43
C ILE A 187 -23.15 17.89 -4.86
N LEU A 188 -22.14 18.56 -4.30
CA LEU A 188 -22.31 19.89 -3.71
C LEU A 188 -22.69 20.94 -4.75
N SER A 189 -22.14 20.90 -5.96
CA SER A 189 -22.50 21.83 -7.04
C SER A 189 -23.93 21.68 -7.53
N ARG A 190 -24.59 20.54 -7.26
CA ARG A 190 -25.98 20.33 -7.60
C ARG A 190 -26.95 20.68 -6.45
N GLN A 191 -26.43 20.86 -5.25
CA GLN A 191 -27.22 21.26 -4.09
C GLN A 191 -27.23 22.79 -3.86
N ALA A 192 -26.29 23.50 -4.52
CA ALA A 192 -26.21 24.95 -4.52
C ALA A 192 -27.13 25.56 -5.60
#